data_fd2b29f873a411092019d3303103df5d
#
_entry.id   fd2b29f873a411092019d3303103df5d
#
_cell.length_a   1.000
_cell.length_b   1.000
_cell.length_c   1.000
_cell.angle_alpha   90.00
_cell.angle_beta   90.00
_cell.angle_gamma   90.00
#
_symmetry.space_group_name_H-M   'P 1'
#
loop_
_entity.id
_entity.type
_entity.pdbx_description
1 polymer ?
#
loop_
_entity_poly.entity_id
_entity_poly.type
_entity_poly.pdbx_seq_one_letter_code
_entity_poly.pdbx_strand_id
1 'polypeptide(L)'
;TMGLITNIGKAHTETFGGIEGVIRGKSELFDYLRKNGGQVFINGLDRVLSNMTKRFESPVQYPMSEMTFENADPFIVYHAGEREVKTTLIGSYNYANIAAAVAIGRHMNVAEDKIHHAIATYEPDNNRSELAVAGSNTLIKDAYNANPDSMKAALENFVAMSGRKMAVLGDMNELEEPEAEHRQLGEWIASLTIDQVIFCGPLMQTAHRVVPDSLYFEEVSQAADWLGSNMPTDAKILLKGSRSIRLEKLFAVLEGS
;
A
#
# COMPACT_ATOMS: atom_id res chain seq x y z
N THR A 1 -21.98 -17.70 -5.84
CA THR A 1 -20.59 -17.49 -5.36
C THR A 1 -19.95 -16.40 -6.17
N MET A 2 -19.14 -15.53 -5.55
CA MET A 2 -18.44 -14.46 -6.23
C MET A 2 -17.01 -14.33 -5.68
N GLY A 3 -16.11 -13.72 -6.44
CA GLY A 3 -14.76 -13.47 -5.99
C GLY A 3 -14.00 -12.45 -6.83
N LEU A 4 -12.94 -11.93 -6.23
CA LEU A 4 -12.00 -11.02 -6.87
C LEU A 4 -10.57 -11.33 -6.44
N ILE A 5 -9.64 -10.93 -7.28
CA ILE A 5 -8.21 -10.81 -6.95
C ILE A 5 -7.91 -9.31 -7.06
N THR A 6 -7.41 -8.71 -5.98
CA THR A 6 -7.17 -7.26 -5.94
C THR A 6 -6.03 -6.83 -6.86
N ASN A 7 -4.93 -7.58 -6.84
CA ASN A 7 -3.76 -7.35 -7.68
C ASN A 7 -2.92 -8.62 -7.84
N ILE A 8 -2.00 -8.59 -8.80
CA ILE A 8 -0.89 -9.53 -8.93
C ILE A 8 0.40 -8.73 -8.79
N GLY A 9 1.18 -8.99 -7.74
CA GLY A 9 2.43 -8.29 -7.44
C GLY A 9 3.44 -9.20 -6.78
N LYS A 10 4.63 -8.66 -6.47
CA LYS A 10 5.79 -9.37 -5.89
C LYS A 10 5.60 -9.68 -4.39
N ALA A 11 4.43 -10.17 -3.99
CA ALA A 11 4.17 -10.66 -2.65
C ALA A 11 4.25 -12.19 -2.62
N HIS A 12 4.85 -12.76 -1.56
CA HIS A 12 4.97 -14.21 -1.35
C HIS A 12 5.75 -14.96 -2.45
N THR A 13 6.65 -14.28 -3.16
CA THR A 13 7.39 -14.88 -4.28
C THR A 13 8.30 -16.01 -3.83
N GLU A 14 8.86 -15.95 -2.62
CA GLU A 14 9.62 -17.04 -2.01
C GLU A 14 8.80 -18.33 -1.94
N THR A 15 7.59 -18.26 -1.36
CA THR A 15 6.73 -19.43 -1.14
C THR A 15 6.19 -20.02 -2.43
N PHE A 16 5.86 -19.17 -3.41
CA PHE A 16 5.26 -19.60 -4.67
C PHE A 16 6.26 -19.91 -5.78
N GLY A 17 7.57 -19.73 -5.55
CA GLY A 17 8.60 -19.93 -6.58
C GLY A 17 8.49 -18.90 -7.69
N GLY A 18 8.57 -17.61 -7.32
CA GLY A 18 8.55 -16.47 -8.21
C GLY A 18 7.15 -15.97 -8.59
N ILE A 19 7.13 -14.93 -9.42
CA ILE A 19 5.89 -14.24 -9.83
C ILE A 19 4.93 -15.16 -10.61
N GLU A 20 5.46 -16.06 -11.42
CA GLU A 20 4.65 -17.03 -12.17
C GLU A 20 3.89 -18.00 -11.23
N GLY A 21 4.52 -18.36 -10.11
CA GLY A 21 3.87 -19.15 -9.07
C GLY A 21 2.76 -18.39 -8.38
N VAL A 22 2.98 -17.11 -8.06
CA VAL A 22 1.95 -16.21 -7.50
C VAL A 22 0.76 -16.09 -8.46
N ILE A 23 1.01 -15.89 -9.77
CA ILE A 23 -0.04 -15.83 -10.79
C ILE A 23 -0.85 -17.14 -10.80
N ARG A 24 -0.19 -18.30 -10.82
CA ARG A 24 -0.88 -19.61 -10.82
C ARG A 24 -1.72 -19.78 -9.56
N GLY A 25 -1.14 -19.60 -8.37
CA GLY A 25 -1.83 -19.80 -7.11
C GLY A 25 -3.05 -18.89 -6.95
N LYS A 26 -2.91 -17.58 -7.22
CA LYS A 26 -4.04 -16.65 -7.17
C LYS A 26 -5.11 -16.97 -8.24
N SER A 27 -4.70 -17.43 -9.42
CA SER A 27 -5.62 -17.78 -10.51
C SER A 27 -6.51 -18.98 -10.22
N GLU A 28 -6.16 -19.84 -9.25
CA GLU A 28 -7.01 -20.99 -8.84
C GLU A 28 -8.41 -20.53 -8.40
N LEU A 29 -8.51 -19.36 -7.74
CA LEU A 29 -9.81 -18.76 -7.42
C LEU A 29 -10.65 -18.51 -8.69
N PHE A 30 -10.03 -17.94 -9.71
CA PHE A 30 -10.71 -17.63 -10.96
C PHE A 30 -11.07 -18.88 -11.74
N ASP A 31 -10.23 -19.92 -11.72
CA ASP A 31 -10.55 -21.23 -12.31
C ASP A 31 -11.72 -21.90 -11.60
N TYR A 32 -11.76 -21.84 -10.28
CA TYR A 32 -12.88 -22.33 -9.48
C TYR A 32 -14.19 -21.61 -9.85
N LEU A 33 -14.16 -20.26 -9.89
CA LEU A 33 -15.34 -19.46 -10.22
C LEU A 33 -15.85 -19.75 -11.62
N ARG A 34 -14.94 -19.83 -12.60
CA ARG A 34 -15.29 -20.18 -13.97
C ARG A 34 -15.97 -21.56 -14.08
N LYS A 35 -15.42 -22.57 -13.38
CA LYS A 35 -15.95 -23.94 -13.39
C LYS A 35 -17.33 -24.03 -12.75
N ASN A 36 -17.61 -23.20 -11.76
CA ASN A 36 -18.84 -23.26 -10.96
C ASN A 36 -19.85 -22.14 -11.28
N GLY A 37 -19.68 -21.41 -12.38
CA GLY A 37 -20.58 -20.31 -12.78
C GLY A 37 -20.61 -19.15 -11.79
N GLY A 38 -19.51 -18.91 -11.07
CA GLY A 38 -19.40 -17.82 -10.10
C GLY A 38 -19.15 -16.46 -10.76
N GLN A 39 -19.61 -15.39 -10.11
CA GLN A 39 -19.35 -14.03 -10.54
C GLN A 39 -17.91 -13.62 -10.26
N VAL A 40 -17.24 -13.05 -11.25
CA VAL A 40 -15.87 -12.56 -11.14
C VAL A 40 -15.82 -11.05 -11.25
N PHE A 41 -15.07 -10.41 -10.33
CA PHE A 41 -14.72 -8.99 -10.41
C PHE A 41 -13.24 -8.89 -10.80
N ILE A 42 -12.94 -8.09 -11.80
CA ILE A 42 -11.60 -7.98 -12.39
C ILE A 42 -11.08 -6.56 -12.30
N ASN A 43 -9.91 -6.42 -11.68
CA ASN A 43 -9.19 -5.16 -11.66
C ASN A 43 -8.63 -4.84 -13.05
N GLY A 44 -9.24 -3.88 -13.74
CA GLY A 44 -8.81 -3.42 -15.05
C GLY A 44 -7.51 -2.59 -15.04
N LEU A 45 -7.10 -2.09 -13.86
CA LEU A 45 -5.84 -1.37 -13.68
C LEU A 45 -4.64 -2.31 -13.52
N ASP A 46 -4.88 -3.58 -13.14
CA ASP A 46 -3.84 -4.60 -13.07
C ASP A 46 -3.71 -5.29 -14.44
N ARG A 47 -2.54 -5.16 -15.06
CA ARG A 47 -2.27 -5.70 -16.41
C ARG A 47 -2.47 -7.22 -16.50
N VAL A 48 -2.08 -7.96 -15.47
CA VAL A 48 -2.19 -9.42 -15.47
C VAL A 48 -3.66 -9.82 -15.36
N LEU A 49 -4.39 -9.22 -14.42
CA LEU A 49 -5.81 -9.51 -14.21
C LEU A 49 -6.66 -9.05 -15.39
N SER A 50 -6.40 -7.88 -15.95
CA SER A 50 -7.09 -7.35 -17.14
C SER A 50 -7.00 -8.32 -18.34
N ASN A 51 -5.84 -8.95 -18.55
CA ASN A 51 -5.67 -9.97 -19.59
C ASN A 51 -6.51 -11.23 -19.35
N MET A 52 -6.89 -11.51 -18.10
CA MET A 52 -7.73 -12.67 -17.75
C MET A 52 -9.22 -12.46 -18.03
N THR A 53 -9.66 -11.23 -18.29
CA THR A 53 -11.07 -10.89 -18.58
C THR A 53 -11.69 -11.81 -19.65
N LYS A 54 -10.92 -12.11 -20.72
CA LYS A 54 -11.34 -12.94 -21.85
C LYS A 54 -11.68 -14.41 -21.46
N ARG A 55 -11.35 -14.82 -20.25
CA ARG A 55 -11.63 -16.18 -19.73
C ARG A 55 -13.07 -16.33 -19.22
N PHE A 56 -13.83 -15.24 -19.13
CA PHE A 56 -15.16 -15.19 -18.53
C PHE A 56 -16.17 -14.59 -19.50
N GLU A 57 -17.42 -15.06 -19.45
CA GLU A 57 -18.49 -14.57 -20.30
C GLU A 57 -19.00 -13.18 -19.88
N SER A 58 -19.15 -12.97 -18.56
CA SER A 58 -19.73 -11.73 -18.02
C SER A 58 -18.97 -11.25 -16.75
N PRO A 59 -17.67 -10.94 -16.86
CA PRO A 59 -16.92 -10.42 -15.72
C PRO A 59 -17.32 -8.98 -15.43
N VAL A 60 -17.40 -8.60 -14.15
CA VAL A 60 -17.52 -7.20 -13.75
C VAL A 60 -16.12 -6.59 -13.67
N GLN A 61 -15.82 -5.63 -14.53
CA GLN A 61 -14.54 -4.90 -14.48
C GLN A 61 -14.67 -3.63 -13.63
N TYR A 62 -13.59 -3.31 -12.90
CA TYR A 62 -13.45 -2.05 -12.15
C TYR A 62 -12.06 -1.43 -12.38
N PRO A 63 -11.91 -0.10 -12.30
CA PRO A 63 -12.97 0.90 -12.18
C PRO A 63 -13.93 0.86 -13.35
N MET A 64 -15.18 1.20 -13.10
CA MET A 64 -16.16 1.37 -14.19
C MET A 64 -15.89 2.67 -14.93
N SER A 65 -16.38 2.79 -16.16
CA SER A 65 -16.06 3.91 -17.08
C SER A 65 -16.39 5.30 -16.52
N GLU A 66 -17.42 5.40 -15.68
CA GLU A 66 -17.82 6.65 -15.01
C GLU A 66 -17.03 6.95 -13.74
N MET A 67 -16.13 6.07 -13.31
CA MET A 67 -15.26 6.30 -12.16
C MET A 67 -13.92 6.85 -12.61
N THR A 68 -13.55 8.01 -12.12
CA THR A 68 -12.25 8.63 -12.39
C THR A 68 -11.53 9.01 -11.09
N PHE A 69 -10.24 8.71 -11.04
CA PHE A 69 -9.36 9.20 -9.99
C PHE A 69 -9.05 10.68 -10.23
N GLU A 70 -9.15 11.50 -9.20
CA GLU A 70 -8.79 12.92 -9.28
C GLU A 70 -7.42 13.18 -8.66
N ASN A 71 -7.28 12.95 -7.36
CA ASN A 71 -6.03 13.16 -6.63
C ASN A 71 -5.98 12.32 -5.34
N ALA A 72 -4.81 12.36 -4.66
CA ALA A 72 -4.59 11.78 -3.34
C ALA A 72 -3.64 12.67 -2.52
N ASP A 73 -4.06 13.89 -2.17
CA ASP A 73 -3.26 14.85 -1.38
C ASP A 73 -4.01 15.39 -0.15
N PRO A 74 -3.85 14.78 1.02
CA PRO A 74 -3.33 13.43 1.25
C PRO A 74 -4.38 12.35 0.97
N PHE A 75 -5.66 12.72 0.97
CA PHE A 75 -6.79 11.81 0.84
C PHE A 75 -7.21 11.63 -0.62
N ILE A 76 -7.69 10.44 -0.93
CA ILE A 76 -8.21 10.16 -2.27
C ILE A 76 -9.50 10.94 -2.50
N VAL A 77 -9.52 11.63 -3.64
CA VAL A 77 -10.72 12.19 -4.24
C VAL A 77 -10.97 11.46 -5.56
N TYR A 78 -12.19 11.03 -5.77
CA TYR A 78 -12.61 10.40 -7.02
C TYR A 78 -14.01 10.85 -7.45
N HIS A 79 -14.30 10.72 -8.73
CA HIS A 79 -15.62 10.96 -9.30
C HIS A 79 -16.32 9.65 -9.64
N ALA A 80 -17.64 9.61 -9.42
CA ALA A 80 -18.55 8.58 -9.88
C ALA A 80 -19.69 9.28 -10.67
N GLY A 81 -19.53 9.39 -11.99
CA GLY A 81 -20.30 10.29 -12.80
C GLY A 81 -20.06 11.75 -12.39
N GLU A 82 -21.13 12.49 -12.09
CA GLU A 82 -21.05 13.89 -11.63
C GLU A 82 -20.75 14.03 -10.12
N ARG A 83 -20.75 12.93 -9.37
CA ARG A 83 -20.52 12.96 -7.93
C ARG A 83 -19.05 12.97 -7.60
N GLU A 84 -18.56 14.00 -6.93
CA GLU A 84 -17.27 14.02 -6.26
C GLU A 84 -17.38 13.31 -4.89
N VAL A 85 -16.44 12.43 -4.59
CA VAL A 85 -16.36 11.72 -3.30
C VAL A 85 -14.97 11.91 -2.72
N LYS A 86 -14.92 12.54 -1.53
CA LYS A 86 -13.72 12.69 -0.72
C LYS A 86 -13.68 11.57 0.31
N THR A 87 -12.57 10.90 0.44
CA THR A 87 -12.38 9.78 1.35
C THR A 87 -11.43 10.13 2.49
N THR A 88 -11.30 9.24 3.45
CA THR A 88 -10.26 9.29 4.50
C THR A 88 -9.05 8.40 4.15
N LEU A 89 -9.09 7.74 2.98
CA LEU A 89 -8.03 6.87 2.50
C LEU A 89 -6.93 7.67 1.84
N ILE A 90 -5.68 7.35 2.16
CA ILE A 90 -4.49 7.92 1.53
C ILE A 90 -3.90 6.96 0.50
N GLY A 91 -3.12 7.53 -0.44
CA GLY A 91 -2.39 6.76 -1.43
C GLY A 91 -3.23 6.34 -2.63
N SER A 92 -2.81 6.76 -3.82
CA SER A 92 -3.49 6.48 -5.11
C SER A 92 -3.74 5.00 -5.36
N TYR A 93 -2.91 4.09 -4.80
CA TYR A 93 -3.07 2.64 -4.90
C TYR A 93 -4.38 2.13 -4.25
N ASN A 94 -4.95 2.87 -3.29
CA ASN A 94 -6.24 2.52 -2.71
C ASN A 94 -7.43 2.85 -3.63
N TYR A 95 -7.23 3.60 -4.70
CA TYR A 95 -8.30 3.85 -5.68
C TYR A 95 -8.84 2.55 -6.30
N ALA A 96 -7.98 1.58 -6.60
CA ALA A 96 -8.42 0.28 -7.10
C ALA A 96 -9.28 -0.47 -6.07
N ASN A 97 -8.96 -0.36 -4.76
CA ASN A 97 -9.74 -0.97 -3.68
C ASN A 97 -11.11 -0.29 -3.54
N ILE A 98 -11.16 1.05 -3.65
CA ILE A 98 -12.41 1.83 -3.69
C ILE A 98 -13.27 1.38 -4.87
N ALA A 99 -12.70 1.30 -6.06
CA ALA A 99 -13.40 0.88 -7.26
C ALA A 99 -13.96 -0.54 -7.15
N ALA A 100 -13.22 -1.46 -6.53
CA ALA A 100 -13.70 -2.81 -6.21
C ALA A 100 -14.91 -2.77 -5.27
N ALA A 101 -14.86 -1.95 -4.21
CA ALA A 101 -15.97 -1.80 -3.26
C ALA A 101 -17.23 -1.25 -3.94
N VAL A 102 -17.08 -0.24 -4.81
CA VAL A 102 -18.20 0.30 -5.62
C VAL A 102 -18.78 -0.78 -6.52
N ALA A 103 -17.95 -1.51 -7.27
CA ALA A 103 -18.39 -2.55 -8.18
C ALA A 103 -19.17 -3.68 -7.46
N ILE A 104 -18.67 -4.11 -6.30
CA ILE A 104 -19.32 -5.13 -5.48
C ILE A 104 -20.64 -4.58 -4.90
N GLY A 105 -20.62 -3.37 -4.35
CA GLY A 105 -21.82 -2.73 -3.79
C GLY A 105 -22.94 -2.65 -4.81
N ARG A 106 -22.65 -2.20 -6.03
CA ARG A 106 -23.60 -2.15 -7.14
C ARG A 106 -24.13 -3.55 -7.53
N HIS A 107 -23.24 -4.51 -7.65
CA HIS A 107 -23.62 -5.88 -7.95
C HIS A 107 -24.57 -6.48 -6.89
N MET A 108 -24.38 -6.07 -5.63
CA MET A 108 -25.24 -6.46 -4.50
C MET A 108 -26.50 -5.60 -4.37
N ASN A 109 -26.79 -4.71 -5.33
CA ASN A 109 -27.91 -3.78 -5.34
C ASN A 109 -27.97 -2.85 -4.10
N VAL A 110 -26.81 -2.47 -3.57
CA VAL A 110 -26.72 -1.42 -2.56
C VAL A 110 -26.93 -0.06 -3.23
N ALA A 111 -27.73 0.81 -2.60
CA ALA A 111 -27.99 2.13 -3.13
C ALA A 111 -26.69 2.96 -3.23
N GLU A 112 -26.51 3.71 -4.33
CA GLU A 112 -25.31 4.52 -4.62
C GLU A 112 -24.91 5.41 -3.45
N ASP A 113 -25.88 6.11 -2.84
CA ASP A 113 -25.61 6.98 -1.69
C ASP A 113 -25.00 6.22 -0.51
N LYS A 114 -25.45 5.00 -0.26
CA LYS A 114 -24.91 4.16 0.82
C LYS A 114 -23.52 3.66 0.50
N ILE A 115 -23.24 3.29 -0.77
CA ILE A 115 -21.92 2.86 -1.21
C ILE A 115 -20.92 4.00 -1.00
N HIS A 116 -21.18 5.17 -1.57
CA HIS A 116 -20.28 6.30 -1.50
C HIS A 116 -20.15 6.88 -0.09
N HIS A 117 -21.22 6.88 0.71
CA HIS A 117 -21.16 7.28 2.10
C HIS A 117 -20.25 6.35 2.92
N ALA A 118 -20.40 5.04 2.77
CA ALA A 118 -19.58 4.06 3.49
C ALA A 118 -18.09 4.20 3.12
N ILE A 119 -17.77 4.46 1.85
CA ILE A 119 -16.40 4.67 1.38
C ILE A 119 -15.84 6.00 1.92
N ALA A 120 -16.64 7.08 1.90
CA ALA A 120 -16.22 8.40 2.38
C ALA A 120 -15.95 8.44 3.88
N THR A 121 -16.64 7.59 4.66
CA THR A 121 -16.53 7.55 6.12
C THR A 121 -15.73 6.37 6.66
N TYR A 122 -15.13 5.56 5.78
CA TYR A 122 -14.31 4.42 6.20
C TYR A 122 -12.96 4.90 6.73
N GLU A 123 -12.69 4.64 7.99
CA GLU A 123 -11.41 4.94 8.64
C GLU A 123 -10.58 3.66 8.80
N PRO A 124 -9.35 3.62 8.23
CA PRO A 124 -8.44 2.49 8.46
C PRO A 124 -7.99 2.46 9.93
N ASP A 125 -8.03 1.27 10.55
CA ASP A 125 -7.66 1.04 11.96
C ASP A 125 -6.65 -0.10 12.15
N ASN A 126 -5.98 -0.50 11.08
CA ASN A 126 -5.17 -1.72 11.04
C ASN A 126 -3.73 -1.51 10.59
N ASN A 127 -3.15 -0.34 10.82
CA ASN A 127 -1.81 0.06 10.39
C ASN A 127 -1.60 -0.06 8.85
N ARG A 128 -2.66 0.16 8.08
CA ARG A 128 -2.62 0.21 6.62
C ARG A 128 -3.04 1.59 6.16
N SER A 129 -2.05 2.40 5.81
CA SER A 129 -2.28 3.77 5.32
C SER A 129 -3.12 4.63 6.30
N GLU A 130 -2.93 4.42 7.60
CA GLU A 130 -3.60 5.18 8.67
C GLU A 130 -2.85 6.50 8.91
N LEU A 131 -3.60 7.59 9.04
CA LEU A 131 -3.04 8.89 9.42
C LEU A 131 -3.27 9.14 10.92
N ALA A 132 -2.22 9.61 11.60
CA ALA A 132 -2.29 10.08 12.98
C ALA A 132 -1.52 11.40 13.12
N VAL A 133 -1.95 12.23 14.08
CA VAL A 133 -1.25 13.46 14.44
C VAL A 133 -0.48 13.23 15.74
N ALA A 134 0.79 13.58 15.74
CA ALA A 134 1.70 13.42 16.87
C ALA A 134 2.48 14.73 17.11
N GLY A 135 2.00 15.57 18.01
CA GLY A 135 2.51 16.93 18.19
C GLY A 135 2.31 17.77 16.93
N SER A 136 3.42 18.29 16.37
CA SER A 136 3.40 19.00 15.08
C SER A 136 3.58 18.08 13.87
N ASN A 137 3.76 16.78 14.08
CA ASN A 137 4.03 15.80 13.03
C ASN A 137 2.76 15.12 12.54
N THR A 138 2.77 14.68 11.28
CA THR A 138 1.76 13.77 10.71
C THR A 138 2.39 12.41 10.48
N LEU A 139 1.88 11.37 11.13
CA LEU A 139 2.32 10.00 10.96
C LEU A 139 1.48 9.29 9.89
N ILE A 140 2.15 8.58 9.01
CA ILE A 140 1.54 7.67 8.04
C ILE A 140 1.92 6.25 8.46
N LYS A 141 0.99 5.57 9.15
CA LYS A 141 1.20 4.23 9.68
C LYS A 141 0.83 3.20 8.62
N ASP A 142 1.82 2.61 7.97
CA ASP A 142 1.65 1.55 6.95
C ASP A 142 2.55 0.34 7.27
N ALA A 143 2.54 -0.10 8.52
CA ALA A 143 3.44 -1.11 9.09
C ALA A 143 2.80 -2.51 9.21
N TYR A 144 1.76 -2.81 8.46
CA TYR A 144 1.13 -4.13 8.47
C TYR A 144 1.93 -5.15 7.67
N ASN A 145 2.35 -4.82 6.46
CA ASN A 145 3.21 -5.64 5.60
C ASN A 145 3.89 -4.78 4.52
N ALA A 146 5.00 -5.28 3.97
CA ALA A 146 5.73 -4.62 2.91
C ALA A 146 6.21 -5.63 1.86
N ASN A 147 6.13 -5.23 0.59
CA ASN A 147 6.75 -5.85 -0.56
C ASN A 147 7.19 -4.75 -1.53
N PRO A 148 8.01 -5.04 -2.56
CA PRO A 148 8.56 -4.02 -3.45
C PRO A 148 7.50 -3.11 -4.08
N ASP A 149 6.38 -3.67 -4.56
CA ASP A 149 5.32 -2.90 -5.22
C ASP A 149 4.62 -1.96 -4.23
N SER A 150 4.26 -2.47 -3.04
CA SER A 150 3.60 -1.67 -2.01
C SER A 150 4.53 -0.62 -1.39
N MET A 151 5.82 -0.91 -1.26
CA MET A 151 6.83 0.04 -0.79
C MET A 151 6.97 1.19 -1.78
N LYS A 152 7.10 0.87 -3.07
CA LYS A 152 7.18 1.85 -4.14
C LYS A 152 5.94 2.74 -4.19
N ALA A 153 4.75 2.15 -4.21
CA ALA A 153 3.49 2.88 -4.25
C ALA A 153 3.32 3.83 -3.05
N ALA A 154 3.68 3.40 -1.84
CA ALA A 154 3.63 4.24 -0.66
C ALA A 154 4.61 5.41 -0.74
N LEU A 155 5.86 5.17 -1.17
CA LEU A 155 6.87 6.21 -1.31
C LEU A 155 6.55 7.20 -2.43
N GLU A 156 6.01 6.77 -3.57
CA GLU A 156 5.54 7.66 -4.64
C GLU A 156 4.49 8.65 -4.14
N ASN A 157 3.52 8.19 -3.38
CA ASN A 157 2.54 9.09 -2.75
C ASN A 157 3.18 9.98 -1.69
N PHE A 158 4.07 9.43 -0.89
CA PHE A 158 4.73 10.17 0.20
C PHE A 158 5.58 11.33 -0.32
N VAL A 159 6.36 11.14 -1.38
CA VAL A 159 7.18 12.20 -1.96
C VAL A 159 6.35 13.29 -2.64
N ALA A 160 5.16 12.96 -3.15
CA ALA A 160 4.23 13.93 -3.73
C ALA A 160 3.61 14.88 -2.68
N MET A 161 3.58 14.48 -1.40
CA MET A 161 3.06 15.34 -0.34
C MET A 161 3.97 16.55 -0.11
N SER A 162 3.41 17.69 0.26
CA SER A 162 4.14 18.90 0.64
C SER A 162 4.81 18.77 2.02
N GLY A 163 5.81 19.61 2.31
CA GLY A 163 6.46 19.74 3.62
C GLY A 163 7.63 18.77 3.83
N ARG A 164 8.22 18.83 5.03
CA ARG A 164 9.37 18.01 5.44
C ARG A 164 8.98 16.56 5.56
N LYS A 165 9.83 15.65 5.10
CA LYS A 165 9.57 14.20 4.97
C LYS A 165 10.61 13.36 5.69
N MET A 166 10.15 12.44 6.52
CA MET A 166 10.98 11.41 7.11
C MET A 166 10.37 10.04 6.78
N ALA A 167 11.16 9.12 6.24
CA ALA A 167 10.72 7.75 5.97
C ALA A 167 11.44 6.78 6.92
N VAL A 168 10.69 5.97 7.65
CA VAL A 168 11.21 4.85 8.46
C VAL A 168 10.76 3.56 7.79
N LEU A 169 11.72 2.87 7.18
CA LEU A 169 11.47 1.74 6.30
C LEU A 169 12.05 0.46 6.89
N GLY A 170 11.21 -0.54 7.06
CA GLY A 170 11.60 -1.87 7.55
C GLY A 170 11.70 -2.90 6.43
N ASP A 171 12.32 -4.04 6.74
CA ASP A 171 12.52 -5.14 5.79
C ASP A 171 11.24 -5.52 5.05
N MET A 172 11.43 -5.95 3.82
CA MET A 172 10.42 -6.63 3.00
C MET A 172 10.72 -8.13 3.04
N ASN A 173 9.79 -8.91 3.61
CA ASN A 173 9.94 -10.36 3.73
C ASN A 173 9.24 -11.12 2.60
N GLU A 174 9.44 -12.44 2.59
CA GLU A 174 8.81 -13.37 1.64
C GLU A 174 9.17 -13.09 0.18
N LEU A 175 10.41 -12.65 -0.05
CA LEU A 175 10.97 -12.36 -1.37
C LEU A 175 11.91 -13.50 -1.79
N GLU A 176 11.90 -13.83 -3.08
CA GLU A 176 12.80 -14.83 -3.67
C GLU A 176 14.27 -14.36 -3.68
N GLU A 177 14.48 -13.07 -3.95
CA GLU A 177 15.80 -12.43 -3.99
C GLU A 177 15.85 -11.20 -3.07
N PRO A 178 15.82 -11.40 -1.74
CA PRO A 178 15.64 -10.31 -0.79
C PRO A 178 16.73 -9.23 -0.87
N GLU A 179 17.99 -9.61 -1.00
CA GLU A 179 19.10 -8.65 -1.08
C GLU A 179 19.04 -7.79 -2.35
N ALA A 180 18.69 -8.40 -3.50
CA ALA A 180 18.57 -7.69 -4.76
C ALA A 180 17.41 -6.70 -4.74
N GLU A 181 16.25 -7.10 -4.22
CA GLU A 181 15.07 -6.24 -4.11
C GLU A 181 15.29 -5.07 -3.13
N HIS A 182 15.98 -5.29 -2.00
CA HIS A 182 16.33 -4.20 -1.07
C HIS A 182 17.35 -3.24 -1.66
N ARG A 183 18.34 -3.75 -2.41
CA ARG A 183 19.29 -2.89 -3.13
C ARG A 183 18.58 -2.02 -4.17
N GLN A 184 17.73 -2.61 -5.01
CA GLN A 184 16.97 -1.89 -6.03
C GLN A 184 16.07 -0.82 -5.41
N LEU A 185 15.42 -1.13 -4.27
CA LEU A 185 14.65 -0.17 -3.50
C LEU A 185 15.54 1.00 -3.04
N GLY A 186 16.73 0.72 -2.48
CA GLY A 186 17.67 1.75 -2.04
C GLY A 186 18.14 2.64 -3.20
N GLU A 187 18.54 2.05 -4.33
CA GLU A 187 18.96 2.79 -5.52
C GLU A 187 17.86 3.73 -6.03
N TRP A 188 16.62 3.29 -5.97
CA TRP A 188 15.48 4.12 -6.34
C TRP A 188 15.20 5.21 -5.30
N ILE A 189 15.25 4.91 -3.98
CA ILE A 189 15.08 5.88 -2.89
C ILE A 189 16.12 7.00 -2.98
N ALA A 190 17.36 6.69 -3.35
CA ALA A 190 18.42 7.68 -3.53
C ALA A 190 18.09 8.74 -4.60
N SER A 191 17.14 8.47 -5.49
CA SER A 191 16.65 9.42 -6.50
C SER A 191 15.45 10.25 -6.04
N LEU A 192 14.89 9.95 -4.86
CA LEU A 192 13.70 10.63 -4.32
C LEU A 192 14.10 11.81 -3.43
N THR A 193 13.20 12.80 -3.32
CA THR A 193 13.35 13.93 -2.40
C THR A 193 12.70 13.60 -1.05
N ILE A 194 13.49 13.02 -0.13
CA ILE A 194 13.10 12.72 1.25
C ILE A 194 14.18 13.32 2.16
N ASP A 195 13.78 14.15 3.13
CA ASP A 195 14.74 14.88 3.98
C ASP A 195 15.53 13.97 4.93
N GLN A 196 14.90 12.86 5.39
CA GLN A 196 15.56 11.87 6.24
C GLN A 196 15.01 10.48 5.93
N VAL A 197 15.91 9.53 5.72
CA VAL A 197 15.57 8.10 5.58
C VAL A 197 16.22 7.31 6.71
N ILE A 198 15.40 6.48 7.38
CA ILE A 198 15.83 5.55 8.42
C ILE A 198 15.48 4.14 7.95
N PHE A 199 16.46 3.27 7.94
CA PHE A 199 16.28 1.87 7.61
C PHE A 199 16.33 1.01 8.89
N CYS A 200 15.38 0.08 9.03
CA CYS A 200 15.25 -0.83 10.17
C CYS A 200 15.19 -2.29 9.70
N GLY A 201 16.04 -3.13 10.27
CA GLY A 201 16.09 -4.56 9.99
C GLY A 201 17.31 -5.00 9.18
N PRO A 202 17.71 -6.28 9.30
CA PRO A 202 18.97 -6.77 8.73
C PRO A 202 19.04 -6.68 7.20
N LEU A 203 17.93 -6.88 6.48
CA LEU A 203 17.90 -6.82 5.01
C LEU A 203 18.00 -5.38 4.50
N MET A 204 17.48 -4.41 5.25
CA MET A 204 17.57 -2.99 4.90
C MET A 204 19.00 -2.44 4.95
N GLN A 205 19.97 -3.15 5.53
CA GLN A 205 21.38 -2.77 5.45
C GLN A 205 21.84 -2.64 4.00
N THR A 206 21.31 -3.48 3.11
CA THR A 206 21.64 -3.44 1.67
C THR A 206 21.14 -2.17 0.99
N ALA A 207 19.94 -1.70 1.35
CA ALA A 207 19.41 -0.42 0.88
C ALA A 207 20.19 0.77 1.46
N HIS A 208 20.49 0.73 2.77
CA HIS A 208 21.28 1.78 3.43
C HIS A 208 22.62 2.06 2.73
N ARG A 209 23.33 1.01 2.30
CA ARG A 209 24.64 1.15 1.65
C ARG A 209 24.63 1.98 0.36
N VAL A 210 23.48 2.17 -0.26
CA VAL A 210 23.32 2.90 -1.53
C VAL A 210 22.54 4.20 -1.40
N VAL A 211 22.02 4.51 -0.20
CA VAL A 211 21.29 5.76 0.08
C VAL A 211 22.18 6.68 0.92
N PRO A 212 22.71 7.78 0.35
CA PRO A 212 23.53 8.73 1.09
C PRO A 212 22.77 9.34 2.28
N ASP A 213 23.48 9.64 3.35
CA ASP A 213 22.97 10.32 4.56
C ASP A 213 21.78 9.65 5.25
N SER A 214 21.45 8.39 4.87
CA SER A 214 20.46 7.60 5.57
C SER A 214 21.00 7.09 6.92
N LEU A 215 20.09 6.76 7.84
CA LEU A 215 20.42 6.06 9.08
C LEU A 215 20.03 4.57 8.96
N TYR A 216 20.77 3.73 9.67
CA TYR A 216 20.48 2.30 9.72
C TYR A 216 20.48 1.80 11.16
N PHE A 217 19.47 1.02 11.50
CA PHE A 217 19.35 0.30 12.76
C PHE A 217 18.96 -1.15 12.48
N GLU A 218 19.71 -2.08 13.01
CA GLU A 218 19.38 -3.50 12.87
C GLU A 218 18.09 -3.84 13.64
N GLU A 219 17.92 -3.24 14.83
CA GLU A 219 16.78 -3.44 15.70
C GLU A 219 15.92 -2.18 15.81
N VAL A 220 14.59 -2.36 15.82
CA VAL A 220 13.63 -1.23 15.96
C VAL A 220 13.79 -0.50 17.30
N SER A 221 14.25 -1.17 18.36
CA SER A 221 14.56 -0.53 19.65
C SER A 221 15.63 0.55 19.54
N GLN A 222 16.67 0.33 18.73
CA GLN A 222 17.72 1.31 18.49
C GLN A 222 17.17 2.54 17.75
N ALA A 223 16.29 2.31 16.75
CA ALA A 223 15.58 3.40 16.07
C ALA A 223 14.66 4.17 17.03
N ALA A 224 14.00 3.48 17.97
CA ALA A 224 13.18 4.10 19.00
C ALA A 224 14.00 5.02 19.92
N ASP A 225 15.16 4.55 20.41
CA ASP A 225 16.07 5.30 21.27
C ASP A 225 16.59 6.56 20.53
N TRP A 226 16.96 6.39 19.27
CA TRP A 226 17.41 7.52 18.45
C TRP A 226 16.30 8.54 18.22
N LEU A 227 15.09 8.13 17.85
CA LEU A 227 13.93 8.99 17.65
C LEU A 227 13.54 9.73 18.93
N GLY A 228 13.61 9.07 20.10
CA GLY A 228 13.36 9.69 21.40
C GLY A 228 14.28 10.89 21.69
N SER A 229 15.50 10.87 21.15
CA SER A 229 16.47 11.97 21.28
C SER A 229 16.52 12.94 20.10
N ASN A 230 15.93 12.58 18.98
CA ASN A 230 16.00 13.31 17.69
C ASN A 230 14.61 13.46 17.04
N MET A 231 13.58 13.72 17.85
CA MET A 231 12.21 13.86 17.37
C MET A 231 12.12 14.98 16.34
N PRO A 232 11.62 14.70 15.12
CA PRO A 232 11.40 15.75 14.15
C PRO A 232 10.24 16.67 14.56
N THR A 233 10.20 17.86 14.00
CA THR A 233 9.07 18.80 14.12
C THR A 233 8.56 19.19 12.75
N ASP A 234 7.26 19.43 12.64
CA ASP A 234 6.58 19.85 11.41
C ASP A 234 6.88 18.93 10.22
N ALA A 235 6.97 17.64 10.49
CA ALA A 235 7.32 16.62 9.50
C ALA A 235 6.16 15.66 9.23
N LYS A 236 6.11 15.15 8.01
CA LYS A 236 5.37 13.95 7.65
C LYS A 236 6.29 12.76 7.82
N ILE A 237 5.83 11.73 8.53
CA ILE A 237 6.63 10.56 8.87
C ILE A 237 5.93 9.31 8.34
N LEU A 238 6.52 8.67 7.33
CA LEU A 238 6.06 7.39 6.82
C LEU A 238 6.73 6.25 7.58
N LEU A 239 5.94 5.31 8.14
CA LEU A 239 6.43 4.09 8.75
C LEU A 239 5.91 2.90 7.93
N LYS A 240 6.82 2.20 7.23
CA LYS A 240 6.46 1.06 6.39
C LYS A 240 7.47 -0.07 6.46
N GLY A 241 6.98 -1.29 6.69
CA GLY A 241 7.81 -2.49 6.76
C GLY A 241 6.97 -3.75 6.92
N SER A 242 7.60 -4.90 6.81
CA SER A 242 6.95 -6.18 7.10
C SER A 242 6.60 -6.28 8.58
N ARG A 243 5.51 -6.98 8.88
CA ARG A 243 4.97 -7.13 10.24
C ARG A 243 5.97 -7.68 11.26
N SER A 244 6.87 -8.56 10.83
CA SER A 244 7.90 -9.15 11.71
C SER A 244 8.89 -8.14 12.26
N ILE A 245 9.12 -7.02 11.54
CA ILE A 245 10.00 -5.92 11.99
C ILE A 245 9.39 -5.16 13.15
N ARG A 246 8.06 -5.12 13.26
CA ARG A 246 7.32 -4.48 14.36
C ARG A 246 7.56 -2.97 14.47
N LEU A 247 7.55 -2.25 13.34
CA LEU A 247 7.68 -0.79 13.33
C LEU A 247 6.59 -0.08 14.14
N GLU A 248 5.47 -0.76 14.44
CA GLU A 248 4.43 -0.24 15.33
C GLU A 248 4.95 0.12 16.74
N LYS A 249 6.07 -0.43 17.17
CA LYS A 249 6.73 -0.04 18.43
C LYS A 249 7.21 1.40 18.44
N LEU A 250 7.45 1.98 17.26
CA LEU A 250 7.84 3.39 17.13
C LEU A 250 6.65 4.34 17.32
N PHE A 251 5.41 3.86 17.20
CA PHE A 251 4.23 4.72 17.32
C PHE A 251 4.17 5.38 18.70
N ALA A 252 4.39 4.60 19.77
CA ALA A 252 4.40 5.13 21.14
C ALA A 252 5.45 6.24 21.33
N VAL A 253 6.66 6.06 20.78
CA VAL A 253 7.72 7.05 20.86
C VAL A 253 7.35 8.31 20.08
N LEU A 254 6.82 8.15 18.87
CA LEU A 254 6.46 9.26 17.99
C LEU A 254 5.22 10.03 18.50
N GLU A 255 4.28 9.35 19.16
CA GLU A 255 3.08 9.95 19.74
C GLU A 255 3.31 10.53 21.15
N GLY A 256 4.49 10.34 21.73
CA GLY A 256 4.86 10.91 23.02
C GLY A 256 4.18 10.22 24.21
N SER A 257 3.83 8.95 24.09
CA SER A 257 3.15 8.12 25.09
C SER A 257 4.07 7.12 25.77
#